data_0ef2dd02a24498d0dc436162f26d7192
#
_entry.id   0ef2dd02a24498d0dc436162f26d7192
#
_cell.length_a   1.000
_cell.length_b   1.000
_cell.length_c   1.000
_cell.angle_alpha   90.00
_cell.angle_beta   90.00
_cell.angle_gamma   90.00
#
_symmetry.space_group_name_H-M   'P 1'
#
loop_
_entity.id
_entity.type
_entity.pdbx_description
1 polymer ?
#
loop_
_entity_poly.entity_id
_entity_poly.type
_entity_poly.pdbx_seq_one_letter_code
_entity_poly.pdbx_strand_id
1 'polypeptide(L)'
;VSYPNQNPYGPPQGQPQGPPQPQYGYPQQQPVQQPYAPFPGGPAGMPGIPVPTVMPGGVKAARVMLYVMSGLTVIGLGLVVFLLSTINKASKSEYVSSSSFESLQVGKGVLIAMIIGMVLWGAGAIVAASQFSKGGNGARVTAIVVCVVGILFSFVFMPFGLVYDVMCIISIVMVSKADGTAWFTRPRY
;
A
#
# COMPACT_ATOMS: atom_id res chain seq x y z
N VAL A 1 -64.04 22.79 6.64
CA VAL A 1 -63.18 23.97 6.51
C VAL A 1 -61.79 23.46 6.09
N SER A 2 -61.48 23.56 4.78
CA SER A 2 -60.25 23.09 4.21
C SER A 2 -59.19 24.20 4.27
N TYR A 3 -58.05 23.92 4.82
CA TYR A 3 -56.90 24.82 4.75
C TYR A 3 -56.07 24.57 3.50
N PRO A 4 -55.75 25.57 2.68
CA PRO A 4 -54.85 25.39 1.52
C PRO A 4 -53.39 25.31 1.99
N ASN A 5 -52.71 24.28 1.56
CA ASN A 5 -51.27 24.04 1.76
C ASN A 5 -50.48 25.03 0.91
N GLN A 6 -49.98 26.12 1.50
CA GLN A 6 -49.06 27.04 0.86
C GLN A 6 -47.63 26.57 1.03
N ASN A 7 -47.05 26.06 -0.07
CA ASN A 7 -45.63 25.75 -0.16
C ASN A 7 -44.87 27.04 -0.60
N PRO A 8 -44.04 27.69 0.28
CA PRO A 8 -43.44 29.00 -0.03
C PRO A 8 -42.13 28.90 -0.83
N TYR A 9 -41.73 27.73 -1.33
CA TYR A 9 -40.52 27.56 -2.13
C TYR A 9 -40.86 27.01 -3.51
N GLY A 10 -41.43 27.87 -4.36
CA GLY A 10 -41.48 27.67 -5.80
C GLY A 10 -40.10 28.00 -6.43
N PRO A 11 -39.67 27.27 -7.47
CA PRO A 11 -38.41 27.58 -8.15
C PRO A 11 -38.50 28.98 -8.83
N PRO A 12 -37.40 29.78 -8.81
CA PRO A 12 -37.40 31.08 -9.47
C PRO A 12 -37.50 30.92 -10.97
N GLN A 13 -38.53 31.54 -11.56
CA GLN A 13 -38.73 31.66 -12.99
C GLN A 13 -37.77 32.70 -13.59
N GLY A 14 -37.05 32.32 -14.66
CA GLY A 14 -36.68 33.19 -15.75
C GLY A 14 -35.57 34.21 -15.52
N GLN A 15 -34.33 33.83 -15.87
CA GLN A 15 -33.34 34.81 -16.33
C GLN A 15 -33.31 34.85 -17.86
N PRO A 16 -33.25 36.03 -18.52
CA PRO A 16 -33.18 36.17 -19.96
C PRO A 16 -31.82 35.68 -20.49
N GLN A 17 -31.85 34.90 -21.56
CA GLN A 17 -30.68 34.50 -22.33
C GLN A 17 -29.95 35.71 -22.90
N GLY A 18 -28.69 35.90 -22.50
CA GLY A 18 -27.76 36.80 -23.17
C GLY A 18 -27.24 36.20 -24.49
N PRO A 19 -26.73 37.05 -25.43
CA PRO A 19 -26.33 36.65 -26.77
C PRO A 19 -25.15 35.68 -26.80
N PRO A 20 -25.02 34.78 -27.78
CA PRO A 20 -23.98 33.74 -27.85
C PRO A 20 -22.61 34.36 -28.06
N GLN A 21 -21.68 34.07 -27.17
CA GLN A 21 -20.25 34.33 -27.35
C GLN A 21 -19.59 33.23 -28.19
N PRO A 22 -18.66 33.59 -29.11
CA PRO A 22 -17.94 32.61 -29.92
C PRO A 22 -16.99 31.76 -29.07
N GLN A 23 -17.23 30.47 -29.09
CA GLN A 23 -16.50 29.44 -28.36
C GLN A 23 -15.21 29.07 -29.12
N TYR A 24 -14.06 29.52 -28.65
CA TYR A 24 -12.77 28.96 -29.05
C TYR A 24 -12.56 27.62 -28.33
N GLY A 25 -12.51 26.55 -29.13
CA GLY A 25 -12.47 25.17 -28.61
C GLY A 25 -11.11 24.75 -28.07
N TYR A 26 -11.13 24.24 -26.83
CA TYR A 26 -10.24 23.19 -26.36
C TYR A 26 -11.11 21.94 -26.12
N PRO A 27 -10.68 20.73 -26.49
CA PRO A 27 -11.44 19.53 -26.19
C PRO A 27 -11.35 19.25 -24.69
N GLN A 28 -12.36 19.72 -23.97
CA GLN A 28 -12.58 19.37 -22.58
C GLN A 28 -13.05 17.92 -22.53
N GLN A 29 -12.19 17.01 -22.07
CA GLN A 29 -12.60 15.65 -21.73
C GLN A 29 -13.71 15.76 -20.69
N GLN A 30 -14.93 15.45 -21.10
CA GLN A 30 -16.07 15.33 -20.21
C GLN A 30 -15.74 14.26 -19.15
N PRO A 31 -15.82 14.58 -17.85
CA PRO A 31 -15.85 13.54 -16.84
C PRO A 31 -17.10 12.71 -17.11
N VAL A 32 -16.91 11.42 -17.40
CA VAL A 32 -17.98 10.45 -17.50
C VAL A 32 -18.68 10.43 -16.15
N GLN A 33 -19.79 11.15 -16.03
CA GLN A 33 -20.70 11.02 -14.90
C GLN A 33 -21.30 9.61 -14.96
N GLN A 34 -20.76 8.71 -14.17
CA GLN A 34 -21.44 7.45 -13.91
C GLN A 34 -22.79 7.77 -13.23
N PRO A 35 -23.91 7.26 -13.77
CA PRO A 35 -25.20 7.49 -13.15
C PRO A 35 -25.21 6.86 -11.75
N TYR A 36 -25.30 7.70 -10.74
CA TYR A 36 -25.56 7.32 -9.38
C TYR A 36 -26.97 6.71 -9.32
N ALA A 37 -27.06 5.39 -9.25
CA ALA A 37 -28.30 4.74 -8.88
C ALA A 37 -28.55 4.95 -7.37
N PRO A 38 -29.66 5.56 -6.94
CA PRO A 38 -30.00 5.67 -5.52
C PRO A 38 -30.28 4.28 -4.97
N PHE A 39 -29.56 3.91 -3.92
CA PHE A 39 -29.74 2.67 -3.21
C PHE A 39 -30.99 2.79 -2.30
N PRO A 40 -32.06 1.99 -2.49
CA PRO A 40 -33.20 2.00 -1.57
C PRO A 40 -32.90 1.10 -0.37
N GLY A 41 -32.89 1.68 0.82
CA GLY A 41 -33.06 0.96 2.08
C GLY A 41 -31.80 0.66 2.89
N GLY A 42 -31.17 1.69 3.48
CA GLY A 42 -30.36 1.55 4.68
C GLY A 42 -31.03 2.27 5.85
N PRO A 43 -30.85 1.86 7.12
CA PRO A 43 -31.40 2.56 8.28
C PRO A 43 -30.90 4.01 8.32
N ALA A 44 -31.82 4.94 8.51
CA ALA A 44 -31.59 6.37 8.54
C ALA A 44 -30.55 6.76 9.61
N GLY A 45 -29.42 7.32 9.19
CA GLY A 45 -28.52 7.93 10.11
C GLY A 45 -27.05 7.87 9.72
N MET A 46 -26.67 8.44 8.59
CA MET A 46 -25.43 9.16 8.24
C MET A 46 -25.42 9.35 6.72
N PRO A 47 -25.05 10.51 6.16
CA PRO A 47 -24.85 10.65 4.72
C PRO A 47 -23.77 9.66 4.30
N GLY A 48 -24.15 8.60 3.58
CA GLY A 48 -23.33 7.45 3.30
C GLY A 48 -22.10 7.83 2.49
N ILE A 49 -20.93 7.68 3.09
CA ILE A 49 -19.67 7.58 2.34
C ILE A 49 -19.87 6.38 1.40
N PRO A 50 -19.81 6.55 0.07
CA PRO A 50 -20.04 5.46 -0.86
C PRO A 50 -19.01 4.34 -0.57
N VAL A 51 -19.51 3.16 -0.20
CA VAL A 51 -18.65 1.99 0.08
C VAL A 51 -17.95 1.61 -1.23
N PRO A 52 -16.61 1.66 -1.31
CA PRO A 52 -15.90 1.36 -2.54
C PRO A 52 -16.11 -0.10 -2.93
N THR A 53 -16.74 -0.35 -4.08
CA THR A 53 -16.92 -1.67 -4.67
C THR A 53 -15.68 -2.14 -5.42
N VAL A 54 -14.85 -1.21 -5.88
CA VAL A 54 -13.59 -1.46 -6.60
C VAL A 54 -12.41 -1.02 -5.75
N MET A 55 -11.34 -1.82 -5.74
CA MET A 55 -10.12 -1.50 -5.00
C MET A 55 -9.53 -0.16 -5.49
N PRO A 56 -9.34 0.83 -4.60
CA PRO A 56 -8.75 2.11 -4.94
C PRO A 56 -7.34 1.98 -5.54
N GLY A 57 -6.99 2.88 -6.46
CA GLY A 57 -5.70 2.87 -7.15
C GLY A 57 -4.50 2.88 -6.19
N GLY A 58 -4.57 3.67 -5.10
CA GLY A 58 -3.54 3.71 -4.08
C GLY A 58 -3.32 2.37 -3.38
N VAL A 59 -4.41 1.64 -3.07
CA VAL A 59 -4.33 0.31 -2.45
C VAL A 59 -3.74 -0.72 -3.41
N LYS A 60 -4.10 -0.63 -4.72
CA LYS A 60 -3.48 -1.46 -5.76
C LYS A 60 -1.99 -1.19 -5.87
N ALA A 61 -1.58 0.09 -5.88
CA ALA A 61 -0.18 0.48 -5.95
C ALA A 61 0.61 -0.03 -4.73
N ALA A 62 0.10 0.14 -3.51
CA ALA A 62 0.73 -0.39 -2.30
C ALA A 62 0.89 -1.92 -2.35
N ARG A 63 -0.12 -2.65 -2.86
CA ARG A 63 -0.04 -4.09 -3.08
C ARG A 63 1.08 -4.48 -4.04
N VAL A 64 1.19 -3.78 -5.18
CA VAL A 64 2.25 -4.02 -6.17
C VAL A 64 3.63 -3.72 -5.56
N MET A 65 3.76 -2.61 -4.81
CA MET A 65 5.02 -2.27 -4.13
C MET A 65 5.46 -3.36 -3.16
N LEU A 66 4.56 -3.94 -2.36
CA LEU A 66 4.88 -5.04 -1.46
C LEU A 66 5.38 -6.29 -2.22
N TYR A 67 4.78 -6.63 -3.37
CA TYR A 67 5.27 -7.72 -4.20
C TYR A 67 6.63 -7.43 -4.83
N VAL A 68 6.85 -6.20 -5.31
CA VAL A 68 8.14 -5.77 -5.86
C VAL A 68 9.23 -5.85 -4.80
N MET A 69 8.97 -5.32 -3.60
CA MET A 69 9.91 -5.40 -2.48
C MET A 69 10.22 -6.85 -2.10
N SER A 70 9.21 -7.73 -2.07
CA SER A 70 9.41 -9.17 -1.83
C SER A 70 10.28 -9.80 -2.92
N GLY A 71 10.08 -9.46 -4.19
CA GLY A 71 10.92 -9.92 -5.30
C GLY A 71 12.39 -9.45 -5.17
N LEU A 72 12.58 -8.17 -4.83
CA LEU A 72 13.92 -7.63 -4.57
C LEU A 72 14.60 -8.32 -3.38
N THR A 73 13.82 -8.68 -2.35
CA THR A 73 14.34 -9.44 -1.20
C THR A 73 14.85 -10.81 -1.61
N VAL A 74 14.21 -11.49 -2.55
CA VAL A 74 14.68 -12.79 -3.08
C VAL A 74 16.04 -12.62 -3.77
N ILE A 75 16.22 -11.55 -4.53
CA ILE A 75 17.53 -11.25 -5.17
C ILE A 75 18.59 -10.98 -4.09
N GLY A 76 18.27 -10.13 -3.11
CA GLY A 76 19.15 -9.84 -1.98
C GLY A 76 19.53 -11.10 -1.19
N LEU A 77 18.57 -12.00 -0.96
CA LEU A 77 18.79 -13.29 -0.32
C LEU A 77 19.81 -14.13 -1.09
N GLY A 78 19.71 -14.20 -2.42
CA GLY A 78 20.70 -14.88 -3.27
C GLY A 78 22.11 -14.33 -3.08
N LEU A 79 22.27 -13.01 -3.00
CA LEU A 79 23.56 -12.36 -2.75
C LEU A 79 24.13 -12.71 -1.36
N VAL A 80 23.30 -12.67 -0.32
CA VAL A 80 23.72 -13.01 1.05
C VAL A 80 24.13 -14.48 1.16
N VAL A 81 23.38 -15.38 0.52
CA VAL A 81 23.73 -16.81 0.47
C VAL A 81 25.04 -17.04 -0.30
N PHE A 82 25.25 -16.33 -1.41
CA PHE A 82 26.52 -16.36 -2.14
C PHE A 82 27.68 -15.91 -1.25
N LEU A 83 27.53 -14.80 -0.53
CA LEU A 83 28.54 -14.28 0.40
C LEU A 83 28.84 -15.28 1.52
N LEU A 84 27.80 -15.89 2.11
CA LEU A 84 27.95 -16.94 3.12
C LEU A 84 28.74 -18.13 2.56
N SER A 85 28.50 -18.56 1.33
CA SER A 85 29.22 -19.64 0.68
C SER A 85 30.70 -19.32 0.50
N THR A 86 31.03 -18.07 0.16
CA THR A 86 32.40 -17.57 0.01
C THR A 86 33.14 -17.55 1.33
N ILE A 87 32.51 -17.07 2.40
CA ILE A 87 33.08 -17.10 3.76
C ILE A 87 33.29 -18.54 4.23
N ASN A 88 32.38 -19.45 3.94
CA ASN A 88 32.52 -20.86 4.27
C ASN A 88 33.72 -21.52 3.57
N LYS A 89 34.01 -21.14 2.33
CA LYS A 89 35.22 -21.61 1.61
C LYS A 89 36.47 -21.02 2.23
N ALA A 90 36.47 -19.71 2.49
CA ALA A 90 37.61 -19.02 3.12
C ALA A 90 37.97 -19.59 4.48
N SER A 91 36.98 -19.88 5.32
CA SER A 91 37.19 -20.44 6.68
C SER A 91 37.75 -21.88 6.70
N LYS A 92 37.76 -22.55 5.58
CA LYS A 92 38.33 -23.92 5.43
C LYS A 92 39.76 -23.92 4.87
N SER A 93 40.32 -22.74 4.52
CA SER A 93 41.69 -22.63 4.02
C SER A 93 42.71 -22.75 5.16
N GLU A 94 43.80 -23.47 4.92
CA GLU A 94 44.88 -23.72 5.90
C GLU A 94 45.61 -22.43 6.34
N TYR A 95 45.42 -21.32 5.65
CA TYR A 95 46.14 -20.04 5.89
C TYR A 95 45.39 -19.08 6.79
N VAL A 96 44.28 -19.48 7.43
CA VAL A 96 43.48 -18.58 8.29
C VAL A 96 44.06 -18.58 9.69
N SER A 97 44.53 -17.41 10.16
CA SER A 97 44.99 -17.24 11.55
C SER A 97 43.80 -17.40 12.54
N SER A 98 44.10 -17.76 13.79
CA SER A 98 43.06 -17.96 14.84
C SER A 98 42.15 -16.74 15.03
N SER A 99 42.70 -15.52 15.00
CA SER A 99 41.93 -14.29 15.13
C SER A 99 41.04 -14.01 13.93
N SER A 100 41.54 -14.32 12.71
CA SER A 100 40.74 -14.23 11.48
C SER A 100 39.62 -15.28 11.46
N PHE A 101 39.86 -16.47 11.98
CA PHE A 101 38.86 -17.52 12.08
C PHE A 101 37.69 -17.11 12.99
N GLU A 102 37.95 -16.50 14.15
CA GLU A 102 36.94 -16.01 15.07
C GLU A 102 36.07 -14.92 14.42
N SER A 103 36.69 -13.96 13.74
CA SER A 103 35.96 -12.90 13.01
C SER A 103 35.08 -13.46 11.88
N LEU A 104 35.54 -14.48 11.16
CA LEU A 104 34.75 -15.17 10.14
C LEU A 104 33.56 -15.93 10.74
N GLN A 105 33.69 -16.52 11.93
CA GLN A 105 32.58 -17.21 12.59
C GLN A 105 31.50 -16.22 13.04
N VAL A 106 31.88 -15.06 13.59
CA VAL A 106 30.94 -13.98 13.93
C VAL A 106 30.23 -13.51 12.66
N GLY A 107 30.97 -13.26 11.57
CA GLY A 107 30.42 -12.87 10.27
C GLY A 107 29.39 -13.87 9.73
N LYS A 108 29.65 -15.18 9.85
CA LYS A 108 28.69 -16.23 9.48
C LYS A 108 27.40 -16.16 10.30
N GLY A 109 27.53 -15.99 11.62
CA GLY A 109 26.37 -15.85 12.51
C GLY A 109 25.46 -14.69 12.09
N VAL A 110 26.06 -13.53 11.81
CA VAL A 110 25.33 -12.35 11.33
C VAL A 110 24.62 -12.63 10.00
N LEU A 111 25.31 -13.22 9.01
CA LEU A 111 24.70 -13.54 7.71
C LEU A 111 23.53 -14.53 7.84
N ILE A 112 23.65 -15.55 8.69
CA ILE A 112 22.54 -16.48 8.95
C ILE A 112 21.34 -15.76 9.57
N ALA A 113 21.57 -14.90 10.56
CA ALA A 113 20.51 -14.09 11.16
C ALA A 113 19.82 -13.16 10.10
N MET A 114 20.62 -12.56 9.20
CA MET A 114 20.10 -11.77 8.08
C MET A 114 19.25 -12.60 7.13
N ILE A 115 19.67 -13.80 6.76
CA ILE A 115 18.91 -14.73 5.90
C ILE A 115 17.55 -15.02 6.54
N ILE A 116 17.53 -15.38 7.82
CA ILE A 116 16.29 -15.68 8.56
C ILE A 116 15.38 -14.43 8.56
N GLY A 117 15.91 -13.27 8.89
CA GLY A 117 15.17 -12.01 8.89
C GLY A 117 14.56 -11.67 7.52
N MET A 118 15.33 -11.81 6.44
CA MET A 118 14.88 -11.57 5.07
C MET A 118 13.77 -12.54 4.65
N VAL A 119 13.88 -13.83 5.00
CA VAL A 119 12.86 -14.85 4.70
C VAL A 119 11.56 -14.52 5.44
N LEU A 120 11.62 -14.24 6.74
CA LEU A 120 10.45 -13.90 7.54
C LEU A 120 9.77 -12.62 7.06
N TRP A 121 10.56 -11.57 6.77
CA TRP A 121 10.04 -10.32 6.27
C TRP A 121 9.41 -10.46 4.87
N GLY A 122 10.09 -11.15 3.95
CA GLY A 122 9.60 -11.39 2.59
C GLY A 122 8.30 -12.20 2.58
N ALA A 123 8.22 -13.25 3.41
CA ALA A 123 6.98 -14.01 3.59
C ALA A 123 5.86 -13.13 4.16
N GLY A 124 6.16 -12.30 5.16
CA GLY A 124 5.21 -11.35 5.73
C GLY A 124 4.69 -10.35 4.71
N ALA A 125 5.56 -9.83 3.83
CA ALA A 125 5.20 -8.91 2.75
C ALA A 125 4.26 -9.57 1.73
N ILE A 126 4.52 -10.82 1.33
CA ILE A 126 3.65 -11.59 0.42
C ILE A 126 2.28 -11.83 1.07
N VAL A 127 2.25 -12.25 2.33
CA VAL A 127 1.00 -12.48 3.07
C VAL A 127 0.20 -11.18 3.18
N ALA A 128 0.84 -10.06 3.56
CA ALA A 128 0.18 -8.75 3.62
C ALA A 128 -0.41 -8.36 2.26
N ALA A 129 0.38 -8.46 1.18
CA ALA A 129 -0.08 -8.12 -0.18
C ALA A 129 -1.23 -9.01 -0.67
N SER A 130 -1.24 -10.29 -0.31
CA SER A 130 -2.32 -11.23 -0.68
C SER A 130 -3.65 -10.89 0.01
N GLN A 131 -3.60 -10.39 1.24
CA GLN A 131 -4.78 -10.02 2.02
C GLN A 131 -5.48 -8.75 1.52
N PHE A 132 -4.81 -7.90 0.72
CA PHE A 132 -5.38 -6.64 0.20
C PHE A 132 -6.63 -6.85 -0.64
N SER A 133 -6.73 -7.95 -1.39
CA SER A 133 -7.92 -8.28 -2.19
C SER A 133 -9.13 -8.58 -1.33
N LYS A 134 -8.92 -9.22 -0.18
CA LYS A 134 -9.97 -9.53 0.78
C LYS A 134 -10.42 -8.29 1.55
N GLY A 135 -9.55 -7.28 1.70
CA GLY A 135 -9.77 -6.11 2.53
C GLY A 135 -9.78 -6.47 4.03
N GLY A 136 -10.31 -5.56 4.85
CA GLY A 136 -10.42 -5.73 6.30
C GLY A 136 -9.29 -5.07 7.07
N ASN A 137 -9.64 -4.56 8.25
CA ASN A 137 -8.72 -3.79 9.08
C ASN A 137 -7.43 -4.57 9.43
N GLY A 138 -7.53 -5.90 9.60
CA GLY A 138 -6.37 -6.76 9.82
C GLY A 138 -5.34 -6.69 8.69
N ALA A 139 -5.77 -6.70 7.42
CA ALA A 139 -4.88 -6.59 6.28
C ALA A 139 -4.14 -5.24 6.26
N ARG A 140 -4.83 -4.15 6.64
CA ARG A 140 -4.23 -2.81 6.79
C ARG A 140 -3.15 -2.80 7.87
N VAL A 141 -3.49 -3.29 9.06
CA VAL A 141 -2.54 -3.34 10.20
C VAL A 141 -1.33 -4.20 9.87
N THR A 142 -1.54 -5.40 9.29
CA THR A 142 -0.44 -6.28 8.88
C THR A 142 0.49 -5.59 7.88
N ALA A 143 -0.05 -4.89 6.89
CA ALA A 143 0.76 -4.16 5.92
C ALA A 143 1.59 -3.05 6.57
N ILE A 144 1.02 -2.28 7.47
CA ILE A 144 1.73 -1.22 8.20
C ILE A 144 2.84 -1.83 9.06
N VAL A 145 2.55 -2.89 9.82
CA VAL A 145 3.54 -3.57 10.68
C VAL A 145 4.70 -4.11 9.83
N VAL A 146 4.41 -4.79 8.71
CA VAL A 146 5.44 -5.30 7.79
C VAL A 146 6.30 -4.18 7.23
N CYS A 147 5.71 -3.03 6.85
CA CYS A 147 6.46 -1.89 6.36
C CYS A 147 7.32 -1.25 7.46
N VAL A 148 6.81 -1.11 8.69
CA VAL A 148 7.58 -0.57 9.83
C VAL A 148 8.77 -1.48 10.15
N VAL A 149 8.56 -2.79 10.21
CA VAL A 149 9.64 -3.77 10.39
C VAL A 149 10.64 -3.68 9.24
N GLY A 150 10.17 -3.53 8.00
CA GLY A 150 11.02 -3.33 6.81
C GLY A 150 11.93 -2.11 6.94
N ILE A 151 11.41 -0.97 7.39
CA ILE A 151 12.19 0.26 7.63
C ILE A 151 13.28 0.00 8.68
N LEU A 152 12.97 -0.67 9.78
CA LEU A 152 13.96 -0.99 10.80
C LEU A 152 15.08 -1.89 10.27
N PHE A 153 14.74 -2.87 9.43
CA PHE A 153 15.73 -3.75 8.79
C PHE A 153 16.57 -3.03 7.73
N SER A 154 16.02 -2.05 7.03
CA SER A 154 16.69 -1.34 5.94
C SER A 154 17.92 -0.57 6.41
N PHE A 155 17.94 -0.09 7.66
CA PHE A 155 19.10 0.59 8.24
C PHE A 155 20.37 -0.28 8.25
N VAL A 156 20.22 -1.60 8.31
CA VAL A 156 21.36 -2.54 8.26
C VAL A 156 21.99 -2.58 6.87
N PHE A 157 21.22 -2.22 5.83
CA PHE A 157 21.62 -2.32 4.42
C PHE A 157 21.90 -0.96 3.76
N MET A 158 22.24 0.06 4.54
CA MET A 158 22.59 1.38 4.00
C MET A 158 23.75 1.28 2.96
N PRO A 159 23.69 1.98 1.80
CA PRO A 159 22.65 2.93 1.37
C PRO A 159 21.46 2.30 0.60
N PHE A 160 21.54 1.02 0.24
CA PHE A 160 20.51 0.35 -0.58
C PHE A 160 19.15 0.25 0.15
N GLY A 161 19.18 0.20 1.48
CA GLY A 161 17.98 0.20 2.33
C GLY A 161 17.07 1.39 2.12
N LEU A 162 17.60 2.57 1.74
CA LEU A 162 16.80 3.77 1.47
C LEU A 162 15.71 3.57 0.43
N VAL A 163 15.95 2.74 -0.59
CA VAL A 163 14.93 2.42 -1.60
C VAL A 163 13.75 1.70 -0.96
N TYR A 164 14.02 0.76 -0.04
CA TYR A 164 12.99 0.06 0.73
C TYR A 164 12.23 1.01 1.63
N ASP A 165 12.91 1.95 2.30
CA ASP A 165 12.29 2.95 3.18
C ASP A 165 11.29 3.79 2.42
N VAL A 166 11.69 4.33 1.27
CA VAL A 166 10.81 5.15 0.42
C VAL A 166 9.58 4.34 0.00
N MET A 167 9.76 3.10 -0.46
CA MET A 167 8.66 2.24 -0.89
C MET A 167 7.73 1.87 0.28
N CYS A 168 8.28 1.60 1.46
CA CYS A 168 7.51 1.32 2.68
C CYS A 168 6.71 2.55 3.11
N ILE A 169 7.32 3.74 3.15
CA ILE A 169 6.65 4.98 3.52
C ILE A 169 5.49 5.27 2.55
N ILE A 170 5.73 5.19 1.23
CA ILE A 170 4.68 5.39 0.23
C ILE A 170 3.55 4.37 0.43
N SER A 171 3.87 3.11 0.67
CA SER A 171 2.88 2.06 0.93
C SER A 171 2.03 2.35 2.16
N ILE A 172 2.65 2.78 3.28
CA ILE A 172 1.95 3.18 4.51
C ILE A 172 1.00 4.35 4.22
N VAL A 173 1.48 5.38 3.54
CA VAL A 173 0.68 6.56 3.19
C VAL A 173 -0.52 6.17 2.34
N MET A 174 -0.34 5.34 1.32
CA MET A 174 -1.41 4.91 0.42
C MET A 174 -2.49 4.07 1.13
N VAL A 175 -2.09 3.20 2.05
CA VAL A 175 -3.00 2.36 2.84
C VAL A 175 -3.72 3.18 3.93
N SER A 176 -3.11 4.28 4.39
CA SER A 176 -3.63 5.14 5.46
C SER A 176 -4.53 6.28 4.96
N LYS A 177 -4.51 6.61 3.66
CA LYS A 177 -5.43 7.60 3.07
C LYS A 177 -6.90 7.20 3.26
N ALA A 178 -7.81 8.19 3.17
CA ALA A 178 -9.25 8.00 3.34
C ALA A 178 -9.80 6.87 2.47
N ASP A 179 -9.44 6.83 1.18
CA ASP A 179 -9.86 5.79 0.24
C ASP A 179 -9.35 4.39 0.65
N GLY A 180 -8.08 4.32 1.11
CA GLY A 180 -7.50 3.08 1.62
C GLY A 180 -8.24 2.61 2.88
N THR A 181 -8.47 3.53 3.82
CA THR A 181 -9.22 3.23 5.05
C THR A 181 -10.62 2.72 4.72
N ALA A 182 -11.35 3.40 3.84
CA ALA A 182 -12.69 3.00 3.42
C ALA A 182 -12.71 1.59 2.79
N TRP A 183 -11.69 1.23 2.00
CA TRP A 183 -11.56 -0.11 1.44
C TRP A 183 -11.39 -1.20 2.51
N PHE A 184 -10.55 -0.95 3.51
CA PHE A 184 -10.23 -1.92 4.55
C PHE A 184 -11.28 -2.01 5.66
N THR A 185 -12.10 -0.97 5.87
CA THR A 185 -13.17 -0.94 6.89
C THR A 185 -14.54 -1.29 6.34
N ARG A 186 -14.68 -1.57 5.02
CA ARG A 186 -15.96 -1.93 4.41
C ARG A 186 -16.61 -3.14 5.10
N PRO A 187 -17.93 -3.12 5.31
CA PRO A 187 -18.66 -4.25 5.85
C PRO A 187 -18.54 -5.46 4.89
N ARG A 188 -18.36 -6.62 5.46
CA ARG A 188 -18.29 -7.90 4.72
C ARG A 188 -19.59 -8.63 5.01
N TYR A 189 -20.38 -8.82 3.99
CA TYR A 189 -21.56 -9.67 4.01
C TYR A 189 -21.21 -10.99 3.34
#